data_a37572526022c64735b690c761fb5c4d
#
_entry.id   a37572526022c64735b690c761fb5c4d
#
_cell.length_a   1.000
_cell.length_b   1.000
_cell.length_c   1.000
_cell.angle_alpha   90.00
_cell.angle_beta   90.00
_cell.angle_gamma   90.00
#
_symmetry.space_group_name_H-M   'P 1'
#
loop_
_entity.id
_entity.type
_entity.pdbx_description
1 polymer ?
#
loop_
_entity_poly.entity_id
_entity_poly.type
_entity_poly.pdbx_seq_one_letter_code
_entity_poly.pdbx_strand_id
1 'polypeptide(L)'
;MYKKFYFVILLIFISNCTLNKVVKHHGVHFLDKKQQKLILNSTNKNDILDNLGPPSTESTFDNDVWIYIERKETKSTITTLGRRKLMVNNVLILEINDKGVLVNKEFLNKEDMNAIKFSKRKTNVISSKDSFIYEFLSSLRQKINDPLGTKKIK
;
A
#
# COMPACT_ATOMS: atom_id res chain seq x y z
N MET A 1 13.25 36.96 -47.25
CA MET A 1 12.55 37.49 -46.08
C MET A 1 11.53 36.50 -45.49
N TYR A 2 10.71 35.86 -46.30
CA TYR A 2 9.63 34.95 -45.83
C TYR A 2 10.10 33.67 -45.11
N LYS A 3 11.26 33.13 -45.40
CA LYS A 3 11.78 31.94 -44.66
C LYS A 3 11.97 32.14 -43.17
N LYS A 4 12.38 33.35 -42.74
CA LYS A 4 12.51 33.69 -41.31
C LYS A 4 11.13 33.83 -40.65
N PHE A 5 10.13 34.29 -41.37
CA PHE A 5 8.77 34.44 -40.87
C PHE A 5 8.11 33.05 -40.62
N TYR A 6 8.26 32.10 -41.54
CA TYR A 6 7.79 30.72 -41.32
C TYR A 6 8.46 30.05 -40.16
N PHE A 7 9.74 30.31 -39.92
CA PHE A 7 10.48 29.74 -38.79
C PHE A 7 9.94 30.26 -37.44
N VAL A 8 9.58 31.54 -37.35
CA VAL A 8 8.98 32.12 -36.15
C VAL A 8 7.58 31.57 -35.90
N ILE A 9 6.76 31.39 -36.93
CA ILE A 9 5.42 30.77 -36.79
C ILE A 9 5.56 29.33 -36.32
N LEU A 10 6.49 28.54 -36.87
CA LEU A 10 6.76 27.18 -36.44
C LEU A 10 7.16 27.09 -34.96
N LEU A 11 7.99 28.02 -34.48
CA LEU A 11 8.41 28.12 -33.09
C LEU A 11 7.23 28.39 -32.14
N ILE A 12 6.25 29.23 -32.53
CA ILE A 12 5.05 29.53 -31.75
C ILE A 12 4.16 28.30 -31.60
N PHE A 13 4.05 27.44 -32.62
CA PHE A 13 3.26 26.21 -32.55
C PHE A 13 3.87 25.16 -31.60
N ILE A 14 5.18 25.13 -31.43
CA ILE A 14 5.87 24.18 -30.54
C ILE A 14 5.71 24.57 -29.06
N SER A 15 5.48 25.86 -28.76
CA SER A 15 5.41 26.38 -27.39
C SER A 15 4.12 25.99 -26.63
N ASN A 16 3.10 25.46 -27.30
CA ASN A 16 1.79 25.16 -26.71
C ASN A 16 1.66 23.73 -26.13
N CYS A 17 2.74 22.97 -26.02
CA CYS A 17 2.68 21.64 -25.47
C CYS A 17 2.70 21.68 -23.94
N THR A 18 1.58 21.91 -23.28
CA THR A 18 1.44 21.77 -21.84
C THR A 18 1.34 20.29 -21.46
N LEU A 19 2.42 19.74 -20.93
CA LEU A 19 2.45 18.39 -20.38
C LEU A 19 1.64 18.34 -19.09
N ASN A 20 0.40 17.89 -19.18
CA ASN A 20 -0.44 17.66 -18.01
C ASN A 20 0.17 16.56 -17.12
N LYS A 21 0.43 16.89 -15.87
CA LYS A 21 0.90 15.90 -14.90
C LYS A 21 -0.20 14.87 -14.66
N VAL A 22 0.04 13.62 -15.02
CA VAL A 22 -0.86 12.51 -14.68
C VAL A 22 -0.72 12.21 -13.20
N VAL A 23 -1.79 12.43 -12.46
CA VAL A 23 -1.88 12.14 -11.02
C VAL A 23 -2.68 10.85 -10.85
N LYS A 24 -2.12 9.90 -10.09
CA LYS A 24 -2.83 8.70 -9.64
C LYS A 24 -3.19 8.89 -8.18
N HIS A 25 -4.46 8.67 -7.88
CA HIS A 25 -5.01 8.73 -6.54
C HIS A 25 -5.59 7.36 -6.17
N HIS A 26 -5.27 6.89 -4.98
CA HIS A 26 -5.74 5.63 -4.43
C HIS A 26 -6.30 5.87 -3.03
N GLY A 27 -7.37 5.15 -2.69
CA GLY A 27 -8.04 5.25 -1.40
C GLY A 27 -8.94 6.47 -1.26
N VAL A 28 -9.14 6.93 -0.03
CA VAL A 28 -10.10 7.99 0.31
C VAL A 28 -9.54 9.36 -0.05
N HIS A 29 -10.28 10.11 -0.86
CA HIS A 29 -9.89 11.47 -1.22
C HIS A 29 -10.05 12.44 -0.05
N PHE A 30 -9.06 13.32 0.15
CA PHE A 30 -9.06 14.36 1.19
C PHE A 30 -9.22 13.80 2.62
N LEU A 31 -8.52 12.71 2.91
CA LEU A 31 -8.60 12.01 4.19
C LEU A 31 -8.27 12.93 5.37
N ASP A 32 -7.29 13.84 5.21
CA ASP A 32 -6.92 14.84 6.20
C ASP A 32 -8.11 15.74 6.61
N LYS A 33 -8.88 16.23 5.65
CA LYS A 33 -10.06 17.08 5.94
C LYS A 33 -11.22 16.26 6.49
N LYS A 34 -11.44 15.08 5.97
CA LYS A 34 -12.56 14.21 6.37
C LYS A 34 -12.39 13.70 7.79
N GLN A 35 -11.17 13.33 8.19
CA GLN A 35 -10.91 12.84 9.54
C GLN A 35 -11.21 13.88 10.64
N GLN A 36 -11.17 15.17 10.32
CA GLN A 36 -11.47 16.24 11.27
C GLN A 36 -12.94 16.25 11.70
N LYS A 37 -13.85 15.72 10.89
CA LYS A 37 -15.27 15.61 11.21
C LYS A 37 -15.60 14.48 12.18
N LEU A 38 -14.67 13.55 12.40
CA LEU A 38 -14.86 12.42 13.29
C LEU A 38 -14.54 12.81 14.72
N ILE A 39 -15.55 12.75 15.58
CA ILE A 39 -15.47 13.14 17.00
C ILE A 39 -15.43 11.87 17.85
N LEU A 40 -14.42 11.76 18.73
CA LEU A 40 -14.29 10.63 19.65
C LEU A 40 -15.50 10.54 20.57
N ASN A 41 -15.92 9.32 20.90
CA ASN A 41 -17.04 8.99 21.75
C ASN A 41 -18.43 9.50 21.28
N SER A 42 -18.51 10.04 20.04
CA SER A 42 -19.75 10.55 19.45
C SER A 42 -20.05 9.92 18.10
N THR A 43 -19.05 9.84 17.23
CA THR A 43 -19.19 9.31 15.87
C THR A 43 -19.38 7.78 15.92
N ASN A 44 -20.35 7.28 15.20
CA ASN A 44 -20.63 5.84 15.09
C ASN A 44 -20.15 5.25 13.75
N LYS A 45 -20.22 3.93 13.59
CA LYS A 45 -19.82 3.21 12.36
C LYS A 45 -20.51 3.74 11.10
N ASN A 46 -21.80 4.06 11.18
CA ASN A 46 -22.56 4.56 10.01
C ASN A 46 -22.07 5.94 9.61
N ASP A 47 -21.84 6.84 10.58
CA ASP A 47 -21.29 8.18 10.31
C ASP A 47 -19.90 8.10 9.65
N ILE A 48 -19.08 7.12 10.06
CA ILE A 48 -17.77 6.88 9.47
C ILE A 48 -17.94 6.43 8.02
N LEU A 49 -18.80 5.46 7.75
CA LEU A 49 -19.09 4.97 6.40
C LEU A 49 -19.65 6.07 5.49
N ASP A 50 -20.56 6.90 5.99
CA ASP A 50 -21.15 8.00 5.23
C ASP A 50 -20.10 9.07 4.86
N ASN A 51 -19.14 9.33 5.76
CA ASN A 51 -18.13 10.36 5.54
C ASN A 51 -16.92 9.84 4.72
N LEU A 52 -16.44 8.63 5.02
CA LEU A 52 -15.21 8.07 4.44
C LEU A 52 -15.46 6.99 3.38
N GLY A 53 -16.64 6.35 3.42
CA GLY A 53 -16.91 5.12 2.67
C GLY A 53 -16.36 3.88 3.37
N PRO A 54 -16.29 2.73 2.69
CA PRO A 54 -15.75 1.51 3.25
C PRO A 54 -14.25 1.65 3.58
N PRO A 55 -13.75 1.01 4.66
CA PRO A 55 -12.34 1.06 5.02
C PRO A 55 -11.48 0.33 3.99
N SER A 56 -10.21 0.69 3.92
CA SER A 56 -9.21 0.01 3.08
C SER A 56 -8.90 -1.38 3.61
N THR A 57 -8.91 -1.53 4.93
CA THR A 57 -8.82 -2.82 5.63
C THR A 57 -9.43 -2.69 7.03
N GLU A 58 -9.85 -3.79 7.58
CA GLU A 58 -10.46 -3.89 8.91
C GLU A 58 -9.89 -5.10 9.66
N SER A 59 -9.79 -4.97 10.97
CA SER A 59 -9.35 -6.02 11.90
C SER A 59 -10.33 -6.08 13.05
N THR A 60 -10.69 -7.30 13.48
CA THR A 60 -11.74 -7.57 14.45
C THR A 60 -11.21 -8.46 15.59
N PHE A 61 -10.02 -8.13 16.16
CA PHE A 61 -9.47 -8.96 17.23
C PHE A 61 -10.12 -8.68 18.59
N ASP A 62 -10.00 -7.47 19.12
CA ASP A 62 -10.65 -7.05 20.39
C ASP A 62 -11.70 -5.98 20.12
N ASN A 63 -11.25 -4.84 19.59
CA ASN A 63 -12.11 -3.79 19.02
C ASN A 63 -12.02 -3.85 17.50
N ASP A 64 -13.05 -3.37 16.83
CA ASP A 64 -12.99 -3.21 15.38
C ASP A 64 -12.01 -2.08 15.03
N VAL A 65 -10.92 -2.42 14.36
CA VAL A 65 -9.93 -1.45 13.87
C VAL A 65 -10.11 -1.25 12.38
N TRP A 66 -10.50 -0.04 11.98
CA TRP A 66 -10.68 0.34 10.59
C TRP A 66 -9.53 1.23 10.12
N ILE A 67 -8.89 0.84 9.01
CA ILE A 67 -7.76 1.56 8.44
C ILE A 67 -8.16 2.15 7.10
N TYR A 68 -8.02 3.45 6.98
CA TYR A 68 -8.22 4.22 5.75
C TYR A 68 -6.89 4.72 5.22
N ILE A 69 -6.71 4.65 3.91
CA ILE A 69 -5.47 5.08 3.24
C ILE A 69 -5.82 6.10 2.17
N GLU A 70 -5.04 7.17 2.09
CA GLU A 70 -5.01 8.09 0.96
C GLU A 70 -3.60 8.14 0.40
N ARG A 71 -3.43 7.73 -0.86
CA ARG A 71 -2.15 7.79 -1.55
C ARG A 71 -2.26 8.51 -2.87
N LYS A 72 -1.51 9.59 -3.02
CA LYS A 72 -1.46 10.40 -4.22
C LYS A 72 -0.06 10.42 -4.80
N GLU A 73 0.08 9.93 -6.03
CA GLU A 73 1.34 9.87 -6.74
C GLU A 73 1.24 10.63 -8.06
N THR A 74 2.28 11.33 -8.45
CA THR A 74 2.41 11.93 -9.78
C THR A 74 3.49 11.19 -10.54
N LYS A 75 3.20 10.88 -11.80
CA LYS A 75 4.27 10.50 -12.72
C LYS A 75 5.07 11.75 -13.01
N SER A 76 6.35 11.64 -12.87
CA SER A 76 7.27 12.69 -13.21
C SER A 76 7.34 12.90 -14.73
N THR A 77 7.64 14.11 -15.14
CA THR A 77 7.92 14.51 -16.53
C THR A 77 9.11 13.73 -17.11
N ILE A 78 9.26 13.81 -18.42
CA ILE A 78 10.37 13.23 -19.19
C ILE A 78 11.75 13.54 -18.59
N THR A 79 11.90 14.73 -17.97
CA THR A 79 13.11 15.21 -17.28
C THR A 79 13.53 14.38 -16.07
N THR A 80 12.64 13.62 -15.46
CA THR A 80 12.93 12.80 -14.28
C THR A 80 12.86 11.29 -14.56
N LEU A 81 12.97 10.89 -15.85
CA LEU A 81 13.03 9.49 -16.29
C LEU A 81 11.87 8.63 -15.75
N GLY A 82 10.67 9.21 -15.65
CA GLY A 82 9.47 8.47 -15.25
C GLY A 82 9.38 8.10 -13.77
N ARG A 83 10.25 8.64 -12.91
CA ARG A 83 10.18 8.40 -11.45
C ARG A 83 8.88 8.95 -10.89
N ARG A 84 8.17 8.14 -10.12
CA ARG A 84 6.97 8.55 -9.40
C ARG A 84 7.34 9.39 -8.18
N LYS A 85 6.64 10.50 -7.99
CA LYS A 85 6.78 11.32 -6.78
C LYS A 85 5.53 11.10 -5.92
N LEU A 86 5.73 10.65 -4.70
CA LEU A 86 4.69 10.55 -3.69
C LEU A 86 4.34 11.96 -3.20
N MET A 87 3.10 12.38 -3.42
CA MET A 87 2.60 13.71 -3.01
C MET A 87 1.89 13.65 -1.67
N VAL A 88 1.00 12.69 -1.51
CA VAL A 88 0.22 12.46 -0.29
C VAL A 88 0.36 11.00 0.07
N ASN A 89 0.54 10.72 1.35
CA ASN A 89 0.47 9.39 1.94
C ASN A 89 -0.06 9.54 3.36
N ASN A 90 -1.37 9.45 3.50
CA ASN A 90 -2.06 9.58 4.76
C ASN A 90 -2.66 8.22 5.13
N VAL A 91 -2.58 7.91 6.40
CA VAL A 91 -3.20 6.72 7.01
C VAL A 91 -4.00 7.19 8.21
N LEU A 92 -5.25 6.77 8.27
CA LEU A 92 -6.14 7.01 9.40
C LEU A 92 -6.51 5.66 9.99
N ILE A 93 -6.22 5.49 11.26
CA ILE A 93 -6.55 4.31 12.05
C ILE A 93 -7.67 4.69 13.01
N LEU A 94 -8.78 3.99 12.93
CA LEU A 94 -9.96 4.20 13.77
C LEU A 94 -10.21 2.94 14.58
N GLU A 95 -10.37 3.08 15.89
CA GLU A 95 -10.74 2.00 16.79
C GLU A 95 -12.18 2.21 17.27
N ILE A 96 -13.00 1.20 17.07
CA ILE A 96 -14.43 1.24 17.30
C ILE A 96 -14.78 0.15 18.32
N ASN A 97 -15.50 0.52 19.37
CA ASN A 97 -15.89 -0.42 20.41
C ASN A 97 -17.07 -1.32 19.97
N ASP A 98 -17.43 -2.30 20.82
CA ASP A 98 -18.51 -3.25 20.59
C ASP A 98 -19.88 -2.58 20.37
N LYS A 99 -20.06 -1.33 20.85
CA LYS A 99 -21.27 -0.54 20.65
C LYS A 99 -21.29 0.20 19.31
N GLY A 100 -20.23 0.04 18.51
CA GLY A 100 -20.09 0.70 17.21
C GLY A 100 -19.72 2.18 17.30
N VAL A 101 -19.13 2.64 18.42
CA VAL A 101 -18.74 4.03 18.64
C VAL A 101 -17.23 4.17 18.53
N LEU A 102 -16.75 5.24 17.88
CA LEU A 102 -15.35 5.59 17.73
C LEU A 102 -14.72 5.95 19.09
N VAL A 103 -13.76 5.15 19.55
CA VAL A 103 -13.06 5.35 20.84
C VAL A 103 -11.65 5.87 20.68
N ASN A 104 -11.00 5.57 19.57
CA ASN A 104 -9.65 6.08 19.30
C ASN A 104 -9.49 6.43 17.82
N LYS A 105 -8.64 7.43 17.56
CA LYS A 105 -8.34 7.92 16.22
C LYS A 105 -6.88 8.33 16.14
N GLU A 106 -6.14 7.73 15.22
CA GLU A 106 -4.75 8.07 14.92
C GLU A 106 -4.61 8.44 13.45
N PHE A 107 -4.01 9.60 13.18
CA PHE A 107 -3.77 10.08 11.82
C PHE A 107 -2.28 10.22 11.57
N LEU A 108 -1.79 9.48 10.61
CA LEU A 108 -0.39 9.47 10.18
C LEU A 108 -0.29 10.09 8.79
N ASN A 109 0.63 10.98 8.60
CA ASN A 109 0.85 11.64 7.32
C ASN A 109 2.18 11.20 6.68
N LYS A 110 2.52 11.80 5.54
CA LYS A 110 3.74 11.50 4.82
C LYS A 110 5.02 11.78 5.64
N GLU A 111 4.98 12.73 6.58
CA GLU A 111 6.12 13.14 7.40
C GLU A 111 6.42 12.13 8.50
N ASP A 112 5.39 11.37 8.91
CA ASP A 112 5.50 10.27 9.86
C ASP A 112 6.09 9.00 9.24
N MET A 113 6.35 9.00 7.94
CA MET A 113 6.94 7.85 7.23
C MET A 113 8.38 7.60 7.67
N ASN A 114 8.60 6.45 8.28
CA ASN A 114 9.94 5.98 8.60
C ASN A 114 10.59 5.27 7.40
N ALA A 115 11.81 5.65 7.06
CA ALA A 115 12.59 4.93 6.06
C ALA A 115 13.01 3.56 6.62
N ILE A 116 12.41 2.49 6.12
CA ILE A 116 12.82 1.12 6.47
C ILE A 116 14.17 0.85 5.81
N LYS A 117 15.21 0.73 6.62
CA LYS A 117 16.52 0.27 6.16
C LYS A 117 16.51 -1.26 6.12
N PHE A 118 16.83 -1.82 4.95
CA PHE A 118 17.00 -3.27 4.86
C PHE A 118 18.12 -3.71 5.81
N SER A 119 17.77 -4.58 6.75
CA SER A 119 18.77 -5.22 7.59
C SER A 119 19.55 -6.24 6.76
N LYS A 120 20.86 -6.08 6.69
CA LYS A 120 21.76 -7.08 6.10
C LYS A 120 21.99 -8.28 7.02
N ARG A 121 21.35 -8.31 8.19
CA ARG A 121 21.44 -9.46 9.10
C ARG A 121 20.79 -10.65 8.43
N LYS A 122 21.59 -11.63 8.11
CA LYS A 122 21.09 -12.96 7.75
C LYS A 122 20.53 -13.59 9.03
N THR A 123 19.25 -13.85 9.07
CA THR A 123 18.67 -14.73 10.09
C THR A 123 19.19 -16.13 9.78
N ASN A 124 20.10 -16.64 10.59
CA ASN A 124 20.41 -18.05 10.56
C ASN A 124 19.18 -18.77 11.11
N VAL A 125 18.33 -19.19 10.22
CA VAL A 125 17.28 -20.14 10.57
C VAL A 125 18.02 -21.44 10.89
N ILE A 126 18.11 -21.78 12.18
CA ILE A 126 18.46 -23.13 12.60
C ILE A 126 17.24 -23.96 12.16
N SER A 127 17.33 -24.49 10.95
CA SER A 127 16.36 -25.47 10.46
C SER A 127 16.50 -26.68 11.38
N SER A 128 15.57 -26.84 12.30
CA SER A 128 15.43 -28.10 12.99
C SER A 128 15.21 -29.17 11.93
N LYS A 129 15.74 -30.37 12.16
CA LYS A 129 15.57 -31.53 11.25
C LYS A 129 14.08 -31.87 11.02
N ASP A 130 13.22 -31.31 11.84
CA ASP A 130 11.75 -31.46 11.84
C ASP A 130 11.03 -30.36 11.01
N SER A 131 11.77 -29.61 10.19
CA SER A 131 11.17 -28.62 9.27
C SER A 131 10.34 -29.32 8.20
N PHE A 132 9.13 -28.81 7.95
CA PHE A 132 8.23 -29.31 6.90
C PHE A 132 8.93 -29.51 5.55
N ILE A 133 9.88 -28.64 5.20
CA ILE A 133 10.67 -28.74 3.97
C ILE A 133 11.57 -30.00 4.02
N TYR A 134 12.16 -30.30 5.16
CA TYR A 134 13.01 -31.48 5.33
C TYR A 134 12.18 -32.77 5.24
N GLU A 135 11.01 -32.81 5.88
CA GLU A 135 10.08 -33.95 5.78
C GLU A 135 9.57 -34.14 4.36
N PHE A 136 9.20 -33.03 3.68
CA PHE A 136 8.75 -33.07 2.29
C PHE A 136 9.86 -33.60 1.36
N LEU A 137 11.08 -33.09 1.47
CA LEU A 137 12.21 -33.52 0.65
C LEU A 137 12.62 -34.96 0.97
N SER A 138 12.56 -35.36 2.23
CA SER A 138 12.85 -36.74 2.64
C SER A 138 11.82 -37.73 2.11
N SER A 139 10.53 -37.32 2.11
CA SER A 139 9.45 -38.16 1.54
C SER A 139 9.56 -38.32 0.03
N LEU A 140 9.96 -37.23 -0.68
CA LEU A 140 10.25 -37.30 -2.13
C LEU A 140 11.44 -38.23 -2.40
N ARG A 141 12.51 -38.10 -1.62
CA ARG A 141 13.71 -38.96 -1.76
C ARG A 141 13.36 -40.44 -1.51
N GLN A 142 12.51 -40.69 -0.54
CA GLN A 142 12.03 -42.06 -0.24
C GLN A 142 11.21 -42.63 -1.41
N LYS A 143 10.30 -41.86 -2.00
CA LYS A 143 9.54 -42.27 -3.19
C LYS A 143 10.40 -42.52 -4.42
N ILE A 144 11.48 -41.74 -4.59
CA ILE A 144 12.43 -41.95 -5.69
C ILE A 144 13.25 -43.22 -5.49
N ASN A 145 13.65 -43.51 -4.25
CA ASN A 145 14.49 -44.69 -3.94
C ASN A 145 13.69 -45.97 -3.79
N ASP A 146 12.39 -45.88 -3.47
CA ASP A 146 11.49 -47.06 -3.35
C ASP A 146 10.14 -46.77 -4.01
N PRO A 147 10.06 -46.74 -5.37
CA PRO A 147 8.86 -46.36 -6.10
C PRO A 147 7.69 -47.34 -5.96
N LEU A 148 7.91 -48.52 -5.48
CA LEU A 148 6.89 -49.59 -5.35
C LEU A 148 6.50 -49.89 -3.88
N GLY A 149 7.09 -49.22 -2.90
CA GLY A 149 6.68 -49.31 -1.50
C GLY A 149 6.71 -50.73 -0.93
N THR A 150 7.71 -51.51 -1.27
CA THR A 150 7.89 -52.86 -0.76
C THR A 150 8.14 -52.81 0.76
N LYS A 151 7.06 -52.90 1.54
CA LYS A 151 7.12 -53.14 2.99
C LYS A 151 7.81 -54.50 3.20
N LYS A 152 9.05 -54.47 3.64
CA LYS A 152 9.61 -55.67 4.33
C LYS A 152 8.89 -55.78 5.65
N ILE A 153 7.91 -56.66 5.70
CA ILE A 153 7.33 -57.16 6.95
C ILE A 153 8.41 -58.00 7.62
N LYS A 154 8.82 -57.59 8.79
CA LYS A 154 9.57 -58.42 9.74
C LYS A 154 8.80 -58.42 11.03
#